data_ead9de85f7d28490a35fd41248873e45
#
_entry.id   ead9de85f7d28490a35fd41248873e45
#
_cell.length_a   1.000
_cell.length_b   1.000
_cell.length_c   1.000
_cell.angle_alpha   90.00
_cell.angle_beta   90.00
_cell.angle_gamma   90.00
#
_symmetry.space_group_name_H-M   'P 1'
#
loop_
_entity.id
_entity.type
_entity.pdbx_description
1 polymer ?
#
loop_
_entity_poly.entity_id
_entity_poly.type
_entity_poly.pdbx_seq_one_letter_code
_entity_poly.pdbx_strand_id
1 'polypeptide(L)'
;MAIRTFKCADTEAVFQLRRVARFANIERPALRKLKQLDLARSIEDLRAPPANRLEQLMGDRAGQWSLRVSDQFRICFRWTGSDAEEVEIVDYH
;
A
#
# COMPACT_ATOMS: atom_id res chain seq x y z
N MET A 1 -10.95 -9.97 3.46
CA MET A 1 -10.31 -8.81 2.82
C MET A 1 -9.69 -7.95 3.89
N ALA A 2 -8.38 -7.68 3.75
CA ALA A 2 -7.65 -6.95 4.79
C ALA A 2 -7.81 -5.44 4.68
N ILE A 3 -7.97 -4.90 3.47
CA ILE A 3 -8.11 -3.45 3.33
C ILE A 3 -9.51 -3.03 3.78
N ARG A 4 -9.53 -2.21 4.83
CA ARG A 4 -10.79 -1.71 5.41
C ARG A 4 -11.09 -0.29 4.95
N THR A 5 -10.09 0.57 4.91
CA THR A 5 -10.29 1.96 4.52
C THR A 5 -9.13 2.46 3.67
N PHE A 6 -9.43 3.43 2.81
CA PHE A 6 -8.43 4.15 2.02
C PHE A 6 -8.38 5.60 2.51
N LYS A 7 -7.19 6.12 2.63
CA LYS A 7 -7.00 7.52 2.99
C LYS A 7 -7.14 8.44 1.78
N CYS A 8 -6.93 7.90 0.58
CA CYS A 8 -6.85 8.66 -0.66
C CYS A 8 -7.80 8.05 -1.69
N ALA A 9 -8.69 8.88 -2.24
CA ALA A 9 -9.66 8.43 -3.25
C ALA A 9 -8.98 7.88 -4.51
N ASP A 10 -7.82 8.44 -4.87
CA ASP A 10 -7.07 7.97 -6.04
C ASP A 10 -6.52 6.57 -5.82
N THR A 11 -6.06 6.26 -4.60
CA THR A 11 -5.60 4.91 -4.28
C THR A 11 -6.73 3.91 -4.37
N GLU A 12 -7.88 4.27 -3.83
CA GLU A 12 -9.07 3.43 -3.93
C GLU A 12 -9.46 3.20 -5.39
N ALA A 13 -9.37 4.25 -6.22
CA ALA A 13 -9.70 4.14 -7.63
C ALA A 13 -8.78 3.15 -8.34
N VAL A 14 -7.48 3.15 -8.04
CA VAL A 14 -6.54 2.18 -8.59
C VAL A 14 -6.96 0.76 -8.19
N PHE A 15 -7.32 0.56 -6.94
CA PHE A 15 -7.75 -0.75 -6.44
C PHE A 15 -9.02 -1.22 -7.15
N GLN A 16 -9.89 -0.29 -7.52
CA GLN A 16 -11.14 -0.59 -8.24
C GLN A 16 -10.97 -0.63 -9.75
N LEU A 17 -9.74 -0.66 -10.25
CA LEU A 17 -9.41 -0.73 -11.68
C LEU A 17 -9.83 0.50 -12.46
N ARG A 18 -9.92 1.65 -11.80
CA ARG A 18 -10.17 2.93 -12.46
C ARG A 18 -8.85 3.57 -12.83
N ARG A 19 -8.87 4.36 -13.89
CA ARG A 19 -7.68 5.10 -14.30
C ARG A 19 -7.44 6.30 -13.41
N VAL A 20 -6.18 6.46 -12.98
CA VAL A 20 -5.73 7.63 -12.24
C VAL A 20 -4.48 8.13 -12.94
N ALA A 21 -4.58 9.32 -13.54
CA ALA A 21 -3.50 9.84 -14.40
C ALA A 21 -2.14 9.90 -13.69
N ARG A 22 -2.10 10.38 -12.46
CA ARG A 22 -0.84 10.52 -11.74
C ARG A 22 -0.18 9.19 -11.36
N PHE A 23 -0.93 8.09 -11.45
CA PHE A 23 -0.41 6.75 -11.16
C PHE A 23 -0.31 5.88 -12.42
N ALA A 24 -0.44 6.48 -13.61
CA ALA A 24 -0.47 5.71 -14.86
C ALA A 24 0.78 4.84 -15.03
N ASN A 25 1.95 5.35 -14.66
CA ASN A 25 3.21 4.64 -14.83
C ASN A 25 3.43 3.50 -13.85
N ILE A 26 2.66 3.45 -12.77
CA ILE A 26 2.83 2.45 -11.73
C ILE A 26 1.55 1.63 -11.50
N GLU A 27 0.60 1.75 -12.40
CA GLU A 27 -0.73 1.15 -12.22
C GLU A 27 -0.66 -0.36 -11.96
N ARG A 28 0.10 -1.10 -12.75
CA ARG A 28 0.20 -2.55 -12.58
C ARG A 28 0.89 -2.96 -11.29
N PRO A 29 2.09 -2.45 -10.98
CA PRO A 29 2.73 -2.83 -9.73
C PRO A 29 1.95 -2.35 -8.50
N ALA A 30 1.32 -1.17 -8.57
CA ALA A 30 0.51 -0.67 -7.47
C ALA A 30 -0.69 -1.58 -7.21
N LEU A 31 -1.41 -1.96 -8.26
CA LEU A 31 -2.55 -2.86 -8.12
C LEU A 31 -2.12 -4.21 -7.55
N ARG A 32 -1.02 -4.75 -8.03
CA ARG A 32 -0.49 -6.03 -7.54
C ARG A 32 -0.20 -5.97 -6.04
N LYS A 33 0.43 -4.89 -5.58
CA LYS A 33 0.75 -4.72 -4.17
C LYS A 33 -0.50 -4.48 -3.33
N LEU A 34 -1.46 -3.72 -3.84
CA LEU A 34 -2.73 -3.50 -3.14
C LEU A 34 -3.50 -4.82 -2.99
N LYS A 35 -3.50 -5.66 -4.00
CA LYS A 35 -4.15 -6.97 -3.92
C LYS A 35 -3.43 -7.87 -2.91
N GLN A 36 -2.11 -7.85 -2.89
CA GLN A 36 -1.36 -8.61 -1.89
C GLN A 36 -1.71 -8.14 -0.48
N LEU A 37 -1.78 -6.83 -0.28
CA LEU A 37 -2.18 -6.26 1.01
C LEU A 37 -3.59 -6.72 1.39
N ASP A 38 -4.51 -6.71 0.44
CA ASP A 38 -5.90 -7.10 0.70
C ASP A 38 -6.04 -8.58 1.08
N LEU A 39 -5.13 -9.42 0.61
CA LEU A 39 -5.16 -10.86 0.89
C LEU A 39 -4.34 -11.23 2.12
N ALA A 40 -3.60 -10.30 2.69
CA ALA A 40 -2.74 -10.60 3.83
C ALA A 40 -3.56 -10.92 5.07
N ARG A 41 -3.12 -11.94 5.81
CA ARG A 41 -3.71 -12.32 7.08
C ARG A 41 -2.90 -11.83 8.26
N SER A 42 -1.62 -11.57 8.02
CA SER A 42 -0.72 -11.02 9.01
C SER A 42 0.26 -10.08 8.33
N ILE A 43 0.91 -9.23 9.13
CA ILE A 43 1.92 -8.32 8.59
C ILE A 43 3.09 -9.10 8.00
N GLU A 44 3.38 -10.30 8.53
CA GLU A 44 4.47 -11.14 8.05
C GLU A 44 4.26 -11.59 6.61
N ASP A 45 3.01 -11.74 6.17
CA ASP A 45 2.70 -12.12 4.79
C ASP A 45 3.24 -11.09 3.78
N LEU A 46 3.48 -9.88 4.22
CA LEU A 46 3.94 -8.78 3.37
C LEU A 46 5.45 -8.66 3.28
N ARG A 47 6.19 -9.51 4.01
CA ARG A 47 7.65 -9.51 3.94
C ARG A 47 8.17 -10.16 2.66
N ALA A 48 7.38 -10.96 2.02
CA ALA A 48 7.73 -11.61 0.76
C ALA A 48 6.84 -11.08 -0.37
N PRO A 49 7.35 -10.88 -1.56
CA PRO A 49 8.78 -11.00 -1.92
C PRO A 49 9.62 -9.89 -1.29
N PRO A 50 10.95 -10.10 -1.18
CA PRO A 50 11.84 -9.09 -0.58
C PRO A 50 11.75 -7.72 -1.24
N ALA A 51 11.39 -7.68 -2.52
CA ALA A 51 11.22 -6.42 -3.25
C ALA A 51 10.11 -5.52 -2.66
N ASN A 52 9.21 -6.07 -1.85
CA ASN A 52 8.19 -5.28 -1.16
C ASN A 52 8.79 -4.28 -0.19
N ARG A 53 9.96 -4.59 0.34
CA ARG A 53 10.66 -3.77 1.32
C ARG A 53 9.70 -3.25 2.39
N LEU A 54 9.01 -4.18 3.04
CA LEU A 54 8.11 -3.83 4.14
C LEU A 54 8.89 -3.09 5.21
N GLU A 55 8.44 -1.88 5.55
CA GLU A 55 9.08 -1.06 6.55
C GLU A 55 8.06 -0.49 7.53
N GLN A 56 8.45 -0.45 8.79
CA GLN A 56 7.70 0.26 9.82
C GLN A 56 8.15 1.71 9.79
N LEU A 57 7.21 2.63 9.70
CA LEU A 57 7.54 4.04 9.54
C LEU A 57 7.69 4.74 10.88
N MET A 58 8.45 5.82 10.87
CA MET A 58 8.79 6.60 12.06
C MET A 58 8.44 8.07 11.82
N GLY A 59 8.66 8.91 12.83
CA GLY A 59 8.38 10.33 12.73
C GLY A 59 6.90 10.61 12.58
N ASP A 60 6.55 11.46 11.63
CA ASP A 60 5.16 11.88 11.40
C ASP A 60 4.25 10.73 10.99
N ARG A 61 4.84 9.63 10.51
CA ARG A 61 4.07 8.46 10.10
C ARG A 61 4.22 7.29 11.07
N ALA A 62 4.65 7.55 12.29
CA ALA A 62 4.77 6.50 13.30
C ALA A 62 3.45 5.73 13.45
N GLY A 63 3.54 4.41 13.55
CA GLY A 63 2.36 3.54 13.59
C GLY A 63 1.91 3.06 12.22
N GLN A 64 2.56 3.52 11.15
CA GLN A 64 2.27 3.06 9.80
C GLN A 64 3.35 2.11 9.29
N TRP A 65 2.98 1.35 8.26
CA TRP A 65 3.89 0.48 7.52
C TRP A 65 3.88 0.91 6.06
N SER A 66 4.90 0.53 5.31
CA SER A 66 4.93 0.81 3.89
C SER A 66 5.40 -0.39 3.08
N LEU A 67 4.87 -0.50 1.87
CA LEU A 67 5.31 -1.44 0.83
C LEU A 67 5.85 -0.65 -0.34
N ARG A 68 6.97 -1.09 -0.91
CA ARG A 68 7.55 -0.45 -2.08
C ARG A 68 6.75 -0.82 -3.33
N VAL A 69 6.38 0.19 -4.11
CA VAL A 69 5.78 0.00 -5.44
C VAL A 69 6.84 0.20 -6.52
N SER A 70 7.60 1.27 -6.40
CA SER A 70 8.66 1.64 -7.33
C SER A 70 9.68 2.49 -6.57
N ASP A 71 10.71 2.99 -7.27
CA ASP A 71 11.69 3.88 -6.65
C ASP A 71 11.04 5.14 -6.08
N GLN A 72 9.94 5.57 -6.68
CA GLN A 72 9.27 6.81 -6.32
C GLN A 72 8.09 6.62 -5.39
N PHE A 73 7.35 5.53 -5.54
CA PHE A 73 6.07 5.36 -4.85
C PHE A 73 6.09 4.21 -3.86
N ARG A 74 5.39 4.42 -2.74
CA ARG A 74 5.16 3.40 -1.74
C ARG A 74 3.68 3.39 -1.35
N ILE A 75 3.21 2.27 -0.83
CA ILE A 75 1.87 2.16 -0.24
C ILE A 75 2.04 2.23 1.26
N CYS A 76 1.43 3.24 1.88
CA CYS A 76 1.46 3.41 3.33
C CYS A 76 0.10 3.02 3.92
N PHE A 77 0.13 2.41 5.09
CA PHE A 77 -1.09 1.92 5.74
C PHE A 77 -0.85 1.67 7.23
N ARG A 78 -1.94 1.62 7.98
CA ARG A 78 -1.93 1.16 9.38
C ARG A 78 -2.38 -0.28 9.42
N TRP A 79 -1.75 -1.08 10.26
CA TRP A 79 -2.10 -2.49 10.42
C TRP A 79 -2.67 -2.70 11.81
N THR A 80 -3.89 -3.25 11.89
CA THR A 80 -4.59 -3.44 13.17
C THR A 80 -4.36 -4.80 13.80
N GLY A 81 -3.54 -5.64 13.17
CA GLY A 81 -3.35 -7.04 13.55
C GLY A 81 -4.03 -8.00 12.58
N SER A 82 -5.06 -7.53 11.89
CA SER A 82 -5.77 -8.33 10.88
C SER A 82 -6.16 -7.52 9.66
N ASP A 83 -6.25 -6.19 9.78
CA ASP A 83 -6.75 -5.32 8.73
C ASP A 83 -5.78 -4.19 8.43
N ALA A 84 -5.85 -3.69 7.19
CA ALA A 84 -5.11 -2.53 6.74
C ALA A 84 -6.07 -1.33 6.65
N GLU A 85 -5.69 -0.22 7.27
CA GLU A 85 -6.49 0.99 7.30
C GLU A 85 -5.70 2.17 6.77
N GLU A 86 -6.41 3.19 6.33
CA GLU A 86 -5.83 4.43 5.81
C GLU A 86 -4.80 4.16 4.71
N VAL A 87 -5.16 3.26 3.79
CA VAL A 87 -4.26 2.84 2.71
C VAL A 87 -4.11 3.98 1.70
N GLU A 88 -2.87 4.34 1.39
CA GLU A 88 -2.62 5.37 0.37
C GLU A 88 -1.32 5.11 -0.37
N ILE A 89 -1.31 5.46 -1.66
CA ILE A 89 -0.10 5.48 -2.47
C ILE A 89 0.55 6.85 -2.28
N VAL A 90 1.82 6.85 -1.88
CA VAL A 90 2.56 8.07 -1.54
C VAL A 90 3.77 8.21 -2.43
N ASP A 91 3.98 9.44 -2.91
CA ASP A 91 5.22 9.80 -3.62
C ASP A 91 6.32 9.98 -2.58
N TYR A 92 7.31 9.11 -2.65
CA TYR A 92 8.34 8.99 -1.62
C TYR A 92 9.70 9.37 -2.22
N HIS A 93 9.99 10.62 -2.15
CA HIS A 93 11.29 11.12 -2.59
C HIS A 93 12.19 11.37 -1.41
#